data_0e3c7722a74e64ca0f260873b5f9698b
#
_entry.id   0e3c7722a74e64ca0f260873b5f9698b
#
_cell.length_a   1.000
_cell.length_b   1.000
_cell.length_c   1.000
_cell.angle_alpha   90.00
_cell.angle_beta   90.00
_cell.angle_gamma   90.00
#
_symmetry.space_group_name_H-M   'P 1'
#
loop_
_entity.id
_entity.type
_entity.pdbx_description
1 polymer ?
#
loop_
_entity_poly.entity_id
_entity_poly.type
_entity_poly.pdbx_seq_one_letter_code
_entity_poly.pdbx_strand_id
1 'polypeptide(L)'
;MKLEAFEYNLRHKTVPFAQSIVVGSGNHSPTILTYDKDGVERISRLNELFSYKNKDILFKILERYLSDVEAVAYVLICESYMKKVSKEKYENSTAEEIERIHNNMDDSKECLTITWEYKHEINRGGIISSPILKDNGSTQIDYENILDSYDDEGDSQGRATNLI
;
A
#
# COMPACT_ATOMS: atom_id res chain seq x y z
N MET A 1 -16.79 -0.07 12.99
CA MET A 1 -15.39 -0.07 13.54
C MET A 1 -14.95 1.39 13.71
N LYS A 2 -14.36 1.77 14.86
CA LYS A 2 -13.83 3.13 15.07
C LYS A 2 -12.46 3.31 14.43
N LEU A 3 -12.17 4.53 13.95
CA LEU A 3 -10.88 4.85 13.31
C LEU A 3 -9.69 4.52 14.21
N GLU A 4 -9.72 4.89 15.49
CA GLU A 4 -8.62 4.65 16.44
C GLU A 4 -8.29 3.15 16.57
N ALA A 5 -9.32 2.31 16.60
CA ALA A 5 -9.14 0.86 16.66
C ALA A 5 -8.57 0.30 15.35
N PHE A 6 -9.00 0.85 14.22
CA PHE A 6 -8.44 0.49 12.91
C PHE A 6 -6.96 0.88 12.82
N GLU A 7 -6.61 2.14 13.12
CA GLU A 7 -5.21 2.61 13.08
C GLU A 7 -4.32 1.87 14.06
N TYR A 8 -4.83 1.56 15.26
CA TYR A 8 -4.10 0.72 16.23
C TYR A 8 -3.79 -0.67 15.66
N ASN A 9 -4.79 -1.34 15.10
CA ASN A 9 -4.60 -2.66 14.50
C ASN A 9 -3.66 -2.60 13.30
N LEU A 10 -3.79 -1.59 12.45
CA LEU A 10 -2.90 -1.38 11.30
C LEU A 10 -1.45 -1.30 11.75
N ARG A 11 -1.12 -0.37 12.67
CA ARG A 11 0.27 -0.06 13.05
C ARG A 11 0.89 -1.08 13.99
N HIS A 12 0.11 -1.68 14.89
CA HIS A 12 0.65 -2.57 15.93
C HIS A 12 0.47 -4.05 15.64
N LYS A 13 -0.36 -4.41 14.65
CA LYS A 13 -0.56 -5.82 14.27
C LYS A 13 -0.26 -6.07 12.80
N THR A 14 -0.96 -5.38 11.89
CA THR A 14 -0.89 -5.67 10.45
C THR A 14 0.48 -5.37 9.86
N VAL A 15 1.02 -4.17 10.12
CA VAL A 15 2.34 -3.76 9.59
C VAL A 15 3.46 -4.66 10.14
N PRO A 16 3.62 -4.87 11.46
CA PRO A 16 4.66 -5.74 11.97
C PRO A 16 4.53 -7.20 11.49
N PHE A 17 3.31 -7.69 11.35
CA PHE A 17 3.07 -9.04 10.84
C PHE A 17 3.49 -9.18 9.38
N ALA A 18 3.12 -8.24 8.52
CA ALA A 18 3.52 -8.23 7.12
C ALA A 18 5.06 -8.13 6.96
N GLN A 19 5.71 -7.29 7.76
CA GLN A 19 7.18 -7.18 7.80
C GLN A 19 7.83 -8.50 8.22
N SER A 20 7.27 -9.19 9.23
CA SER A 20 7.78 -10.49 9.67
C SER A 20 7.67 -11.58 8.61
N ILE A 21 6.60 -11.56 7.79
CA ILE A 21 6.45 -12.48 6.65
C ILE A 21 7.57 -12.24 5.63
N VAL A 22 7.85 -10.98 5.27
CA VAL A 22 8.93 -10.65 4.34
C VAL A 22 10.29 -11.13 4.86
N VAL A 23 10.58 -10.86 6.13
CA VAL A 23 11.84 -11.30 6.75
C VAL A 23 11.94 -12.82 6.78
N GLY A 24 10.87 -13.53 7.10
CA GLY A 24 10.87 -14.97 7.23
C GLY A 24 10.84 -15.75 5.90
N SER A 25 10.14 -15.23 4.89
CA SER A 25 9.93 -15.92 3.60
C SER A 25 10.62 -15.26 2.41
N GLY A 26 11.17 -14.07 2.58
CA GLY A 26 11.83 -13.30 1.51
C GLY A 26 10.91 -12.47 0.64
N ASN A 27 9.59 -12.68 0.75
CA ASN A 27 8.57 -11.93 0.00
C ASN A 27 7.21 -11.90 0.71
N HIS A 28 6.33 -11.02 0.27
CA HIS A 28 4.94 -10.95 0.69
C HIS A 28 4.02 -11.09 -0.51
N SER A 29 3.12 -12.08 -0.49
CA SER A 29 2.08 -12.19 -1.50
C SER A 29 1.10 -11.02 -1.41
N PRO A 30 0.67 -10.43 -2.55
CA PRO A 30 -0.33 -9.38 -2.54
C PRO A 30 -1.59 -9.82 -1.79
N THR A 31 -1.99 -9.03 -0.80
CA THR A 31 -3.07 -9.36 0.12
C THR A 31 -3.90 -8.12 0.41
N ILE A 32 -5.21 -8.26 0.47
CA ILE A 32 -6.11 -7.22 0.93
C ILE A 32 -6.86 -7.67 2.17
N LEU A 33 -6.85 -6.81 3.20
CA LEU A 33 -7.74 -6.93 4.35
C LEU A 33 -8.86 -5.90 4.17
N THR A 34 -10.09 -6.33 4.41
CA THR A 34 -11.26 -5.44 4.34
C THR A 34 -12.03 -5.52 5.63
N TYR A 35 -12.62 -4.40 6.01
CA TYR A 35 -13.42 -4.26 7.25
C TYR A 35 -14.77 -3.67 6.89
N ASP A 36 -15.85 -4.29 7.32
CA ASP A 36 -17.17 -3.72 7.22
C ASP A 36 -17.49 -2.77 8.40
N LYS A 37 -18.65 -2.15 8.39
CA LYS A 37 -19.09 -1.21 9.44
C LYS A 37 -19.09 -1.81 10.85
N ASP A 38 -19.30 -3.12 10.97
CA ASP A 38 -19.33 -3.85 12.24
C ASP A 38 -17.92 -4.30 12.68
N GLY A 39 -16.91 -4.02 11.86
CA GLY A 39 -15.51 -4.35 12.12
C GLY A 39 -15.15 -5.82 11.79
N VAL A 40 -15.98 -6.50 11.01
CA VAL A 40 -15.68 -7.85 10.54
C VAL A 40 -14.56 -7.78 9.52
N GLU A 41 -13.46 -8.43 9.83
CA GLU A 41 -12.29 -8.53 8.97
C GLU A 41 -12.43 -9.69 7.96
N ARG A 42 -12.08 -9.41 6.71
CA ARG A 42 -11.91 -10.42 5.66
C ARG A 42 -10.54 -10.27 5.03
N ILE A 43 -9.88 -11.39 4.77
CA ILE A 43 -8.55 -11.44 4.17
C ILE A 43 -8.64 -12.16 2.84
N SER A 44 -8.13 -11.53 1.78
CA SER A 44 -8.09 -12.12 0.44
C SER A 44 -6.69 -12.00 -0.16
N ARG A 45 -6.17 -13.10 -0.72
CA ARG A 45 -4.92 -13.10 -1.48
C ARG A 45 -5.21 -12.71 -2.93
N LEU A 46 -4.35 -11.86 -3.49
CA LEU A 46 -4.55 -11.24 -4.80
C LEU A 46 -3.53 -11.70 -5.85
N ASN A 47 -2.85 -12.84 -5.64
CA ASN A 47 -1.77 -13.30 -6.52
C ASN A 47 -2.20 -13.36 -7.99
N GLU A 48 -3.36 -13.93 -8.29
CA GLU A 48 -3.89 -14.03 -9.64
C GLU A 48 -4.21 -12.67 -10.24
N LEU A 49 -4.81 -11.77 -9.45
CA LEU A 49 -5.15 -10.42 -9.88
C LEU A 49 -3.90 -9.58 -10.16
N PHE A 50 -2.86 -9.69 -9.35
CA PHE A 50 -1.60 -8.97 -9.55
C PHE A 50 -0.77 -9.48 -10.72
N SER A 51 -1.08 -10.64 -11.29
CA SER A 51 -0.49 -11.14 -12.53
C SER A 51 -0.99 -10.42 -13.79
N TYR A 52 -2.14 -9.70 -13.72
CA TYR A 52 -2.66 -8.94 -14.84
C TYR A 52 -1.70 -7.81 -15.24
N LYS A 53 -1.41 -7.74 -16.54
CA LYS A 53 -0.55 -6.68 -17.10
C LYS A 53 -1.20 -5.30 -17.01
N ASN A 54 -2.53 -5.23 -17.18
CA ASN A 54 -3.27 -3.98 -17.10
C ASN A 54 -3.71 -3.72 -15.66
N LYS A 55 -2.99 -2.82 -14.98
CA LYS A 55 -3.28 -2.45 -13.59
C LYS A 55 -4.59 -1.68 -13.42
N ASP A 56 -5.08 -1.00 -14.44
CA ASP A 56 -6.36 -0.30 -14.37
C ASP A 56 -7.54 -1.27 -14.26
N ILE A 57 -7.45 -2.42 -14.93
CA ILE A 57 -8.43 -3.50 -14.79
C ILE A 57 -8.38 -4.09 -13.38
N LEU A 58 -7.17 -4.33 -12.85
CA LEU A 58 -6.98 -4.80 -11.49
C LEU A 58 -7.70 -3.90 -10.47
N PHE A 59 -7.47 -2.59 -10.53
CA PHE A 59 -8.05 -1.66 -9.56
C PHE A 59 -9.57 -1.54 -9.69
N LYS A 60 -10.13 -1.62 -10.92
CA LYS A 60 -11.58 -1.72 -11.11
C LYS A 60 -12.20 -2.98 -10.49
N ILE A 61 -11.47 -4.10 -10.56
CA ILE A 61 -11.91 -5.34 -9.89
C ILE A 61 -11.88 -5.16 -8.38
N LEU A 62 -10.84 -4.53 -7.82
CA LEU A 62 -10.74 -4.24 -6.39
C LEU A 62 -11.85 -3.30 -5.92
N GLU A 63 -12.12 -2.21 -6.64
CA GLU A 63 -13.24 -1.30 -6.35
C GLU A 63 -14.57 -2.06 -6.28
N ARG A 64 -14.81 -2.92 -7.27
CA ARG A 64 -16.03 -3.75 -7.29
C ARG A 64 -16.08 -4.71 -6.10
N TYR A 65 -14.98 -5.38 -5.79
CA TYR A 65 -14.90 -6.29 -4.64
C TYR A 65 -15.16 -5.55 -3.33
N LEU A 66 -14.54 -4.39 -3.12
CA LEU A 66 -14.74 -3.57 -1.92
C LEU A 66 -16.20 -3.12 -1.76
N SER A 67 -16.84 -2.75 -2.87
CA SER A 67 -18.27 -2.43 -2.90
C SER A 67 -19.15 -3.65 -2.55
N ASP A 68 -18.87 -4.81 -3.12
CA ASP A 68 -19.67 -6.04 -2.93
C ASP A 68 -19.54 -6.56 -1.47
N VAL A 69 -18.43 -6.31 -0.78
CA VAL A 69 -18.26 -6.67 0.65
C VAL A 69 -18.63 -5.53 1.61
N GLU A 70 -19.16 -4.43 1.09
CA GLU A 70 -19.53 -3.24 1.87
C GLU A 70 -18.38 -2.74 2.77
N ALA A 71 -17.16 -2.71 2.23
CA ALA A 71 -15.99 -2.30 2.97
C ALA A 71 -16.06 -0.82 3.34
N VAL A 72 -15.84 -0.51 4.61
CA VAL A 72 -15.66 0.85 5.13
C VAL A 72 -14.20 1.18 5.39
N ALA A 73 -13.34 0.16 5.39
CA ALA A 73 -11.90 0.32 5.44
C ALA A 73 -11.22 -0.86 4.74
N TYR A 74 -10.03 -0.61 4.19
CA TYR A 74 -9.18 -1.67 3.68
C TYR A 74 -7.70 -1.41 3.93
N VAL A 75 -6.91 -2.48 3.87
CA VAL A 75 -5.45 -2.46 3.89
C VAL A 75 -4.96 -3.35 2.75
N LEU A 76 -4.31 -2.75 1.77
CA LEU A 76 -3.68 -3.45 0.65
C LEU A 76 -2.18 -3.57 0.91
N ILE A 77 -1.70 -4.80 0.96
CA ILE A 77 -0.29 -5.14 1.24
C ILE A 77 0.31 -5.72 -0.04
N CYS A 78 1.38 -5.13 -0.54
CA CYS A 78 2.11 -5.65 -1.69
C CYS A 78 3.58 -5.21 -1.67
N GLU A 79 4.40 -5.89 -2.44
CA GLU A 79 5.74 -5.42 -2.73
C GLU A 79 5.70 -4.47 -3.93
N SER A 80 6.48 -3.42 -3.86
CA SER A 80 6.59 -2.40 -4.89
C SER A 80 7.99 -1.81 -4.94
N TYR A 81 8.27 -1.07 -6.00
CA TYR A 81 9.48 -0.27 -6.09
C TYR A 81 9.13 1.18 -5.82
N MET A 82 9.87 1.80 -4.91
CA MET A 82 9.69 3.20 -4.56
C MET A 82 10.93 4.01 -4.89
N LYS A 83 10.71 5.21 -5.37
CA LYS A 83 11.74 6.19 -5.68
C LYS A 83 11.43 7.51 -4.97
N LYS A 84 12.42 8.04 -4.28
CA LYS A 84 12.30 9.38 -3.70
C LYS A 84 12.60 10.43 -4.77
N VAL A 85 11.67 11.33 -4.98
CA VAL A 85 11.84 12.52 -5.82
C VAL A 85 11.53 13.74 -4.97
N SER A 86 12.34 14.80 -5.07
CA SER A 86 12.05 16.02 -4.33
C SER A 86 10.73 16.64 -4.82
N LYS A 87 9.96 17.22 -3.91
CA LYS A 87 8.70 17.91 -4.23
C LYS A 87 8.91 18.96 -5.31
N GLU A 88 9.94 19.78 -5.17
CA GLU A 88 10.30 20.81 -6.14
C GLU A 88 10.54 20.25 -7.55
N LYS A 89 11.31 19.15 -7.66
CA LYS A 89 11.54 18.49 -8.94
C LYS A 89 10.23 17.95 -9.53
N TYR A 90 9.37 17.34 -8.71
CA TYR A 90 8.11 16.77 -9.16
C TYR A 90 7.13 17.85 -9.65
N GLU A 91 6.98 18.93 -8.88
CA GLU A 91 6.08 20.04 -9.22
C GLU A 91 6.53 20.82 -10.46
N ASN A 92 7.84 20.91 -10.72
CA ASN A 92 8.42 21.60 -11.87
C ASN A 92 8.59 20.69 -13.11
N SER A 93 8.24 19.41 -13.03
CA SER A 93 8.36 18.46 -14.13
C SER A 93 7.13 18.47 -15.02
N THR A 94 7.33 18.29 -16.33
CA THR A 94 6.26 18.05 -17.29
C THR A 94 5.67 16.65 -17.09
N ALA A 95 4.48 16.39 -17.66
CA ALA A 95 3.86 15.05 -17.61
C ALA A 95 4.78 13.98 -18.22
N GLU A 96 5.51 14.28 -19.31
CA GLU A 96 6.47 13.37 -19.93
C GLU A 96 7.68 13.09 -19.04
N GLU A 97 8.18 14.10 -18.32
CA GLU A 97 9.28 13.94 -17.36
C GLU A 97 8.86 13.11 -16.15
N ILE A 98 7.63 13.31 -15.65
CA ILE A 98 7.05 12.52 -14.57
C ILE A 98 6.94 11.05 -15.02
N GLU A 99 6.45 10.79 -16.24
CA GLU A 99 6.38 9.44 -16.79
C GLU A 99 7.77 8.79 -16.89
N ARG A 100 8.79 9.53 -17.34
CA ARG A 100 10.18 9.04 -17.35
C ARG A 100 10.71 8.74 -15.96
N ILE A 101 10.40 9.56 -14.96
CA ILE A 101 10.77 9.33 -13.56
C ILE A 101 10.14 8.02 -13.08
N HIS A 102 8.87 7.77 -13.39
CA HIS A 102 8.18 6.55 -12.98
C HIS A 102 8.68 5.30 -13.70
N ASN A 103 9.06 5.41 -14.97
CA ASN A 103 9.53 4.28 -15.77
C ASN A 103 11.02 3.95 -15.57
N ASN A 104 11.81 4.89 -15.04
CA ASN A 104 13.21 4.65 -14.73
C ASN A 104 13.33 3.97 -13.36
N MET A 105 13.76 2.69 -13.39
CA MET A 105 13.94 1.89 -12.17
C MET A 105 15.28 2.14 -11.47
N ASP A 106 16.19 2.96 -12.06
CA ASP A 106 17.45 3.33 -11.43
C ASP A 106 17.15 4.10 -10.12
N ASP A 107 17.90 3.81 -9.06
CA ASP A 107 17.72 4.36 -7.71
C ASP A 107 16.38 4.03 -7.03
N SER A 108 15.57 3.12 -7.59
CA SER A 108 14.40 2.61 -6.90
C SER A 108 14.78 1.55 -5.87
N LYS A 109 14.05 1.54 -4.75
CA LYS A 109 14.20 0.53 -3.70
C LYS A 109 12.99 -0.38 -3.69
N GLU A 110 13.23 -1.68 -3.56
CA GLU A 110 12.18 -2.64 -3.26
C GLU A 110 11.60 -2.36 -1.87
N CYS A 111 10.29 -2.30 -1.76
CA CYS A 111 9.60 -1.96 -0.52
C CYS A 111 8.40 -2.87 -0.31
N LEU A 112 8.13 -3.21 0.96
CA LEU A 112 6.83 -3.63 1.39
C LEU A 112 5.95 -2.40 1.51
N THR A 113 4.93 -2.30 0.68
CA THR A 113 4.01 -1.16 0.62
C THR A 113 2.66 -1.56 1.16
N ILE A 114 2.16 -0.79 2.10
CA ILE A 114 0.87 -0.96 2.74
C ILE A 114 0.07 0.30 2.50
N THR A 115 -0.91 0.19 1.60
CA THR A 115 -1.88 1.26 1.31
C THR A 115 -3.15 0.97 2.08
N TRP A 116 -3.72 1.99 2.70
CA TRP A 116 -4.91 1.83 3.51
C TRP A 116 -5.86 3.02 3.35
N GLU A 117 -7.14 2.76 3.50
CA GLU A 117 -8.20 3.77 3.58
C GLU A 117 -9.24 3.38 4.62
N TYR A 118 -9.83 4.41 5.21
CA TYR A 118 -10.94 4.31 6.15
C TYR A 118 -11.97 5.39 5.82
N LYS A 119 -13.22 4.98 5.56
CA LYS A 119 -14.31 5.88 5.12
C LYS A 119 -15.61 5.63 5.87
N HIS A 120 -15.57 5.42 7.17
CA HIS A 120 -16.79 5.21 7.97
C HIS A 120 -17.24 6.48 8.68
N GLU A 121 -16.41 7.04 9.55
CA GLU A 121 -16.70 8.27 10.30
C GLU A 121 -16.06 9.49 9.65
N ILE A 122 -14.87 9.33 9.13
CA ILE A 122 -14.11 10.33 8.38
C ILE A 122 -13.38 9.65 7.22
N ASN A 123 -13.04 10.41 6.21
CA ASN A 123 -12.19 9.92 5.14
C ASN A 123 -10.73 10.08 5.56
N ARG A 124 -10.01 8.98 5.65
CA ARG A 124 -8.60 8.96 5.97
C ARG A 124 -7.89 7.82 5.24
N GLY A 125 -6.70 8.09 4.74
CA GLY A 125 -5.92 7.09 4.04
C GLY A 125 -4.43 7.38 4.13
N GLY A 126 -3.63 6.43 3.69
CA GLY A 126 -2.19 6.62 3.70
C GLY A 126 -1.42 5.45 3.11
N ILE A 127 -0.12 5.63 3.09
CA ILE A 127 0.84 4.65 2.60
C ILE A 127 1.95 4.48 3.64
N ILE A 128 2.20 3.25 4.04
CA ILE A 128 3.36 2.87 4.83
C ILE A 128 4.29 2.09 3.92
N SER A 129 5.53 2.55 3.77
CA SER A 129 6.52 1.91 2.92
C SER A 129 7.74 1.51 3.73
N SER A 130 8.04 0.22 3.74
CA SER A 130 9.16 -0.37 4.46
C SER A 130 10.17 -0.91 3.44
N PRO A 131 11.36 -0.27 3.28
CA PRO A 131 12.36 -0.75 2.34
C PRO A 131 12.85 -2.15 2.71
N ILE A 132 13.04 -3.00 1.70
CA ILE A 132 13.51 -4.37 1.84
C ILE A 132 14.98 -4.42 1.47
N LEU A 133 15.80 -4.94 2.37
CA LEU A 133 17.23 -5.17 2.16
C LEU A 133 17.46 -6.67 1.95
N LYS A 134 18.04 -7.02 0.81
CA LYS A 134 18.41 -8.40 0.47
C LYS A 134 19.93 -8.48 0.37
N ASP A 135 20.54 -9.30 1.23
CA ASP A 135 21.97 -9.53 1.27
C ASP A 135 22.26 -11.00 1.60
N ASN A 136 23.10 -11.64 0.76
CA ASN A 136 23.60 -13.02 0.94
C ASN A 136 22.49 -14.05 1.30
N GLY A 137 21.31 -13.95 0.66
CA GLY A 137 20.17 -14.83 0.93
C GLY A 137 19.37 -14.48 2.20
N SER A 138 19.73 -13.40 2.88
CA SER A 138 18.99 -12.84 4.00
C SER A 138 18.11 -11.68 3.56
N THR A 139 16.89 -11.60 4.07
CA THR A 139 15.95 -10.50 3.83
C THR A 139 15.66 -9.79 5.14
N GLN A 140 15.79 -8.48 5.15
CA GLN A 140 15.55 -7.63 6.31
C GLN A 140 14.72 -6.40 5.93
N ILE A 141 14.09 -5.79 6.90
CA ILE A 141 13.42 -4.50 6.76
C ILE A 141 14.38 -3.40 7.21
N ASP A 142 14.51 -2.36 6.41
CA ASP A 142 15.22 -1.13 6.78
C ASP A 142 14.30 -0.25 7.64
N TYR A 143 14.31 -0.51 8.95
CA TYR A 143 13.44 0.18 9.90
C TYR A 143 13.78 1.67 10.06
N GLU A 144 15.00 2.08 9.72
CA GLU A 144 15.43 3.48 9.82
C GLU A 144 14.86 4.35 8.69
N ASN A 145 14.46 3.73 7.57
CA ASN A 145 13.96 4.41 6.38
C ASN A 145 12.49 4.10 6.06
N ILE A 146 11.71 3.67 7.04
CA ILE A 146 10.27 3.51 6.88
C ILE A 146 9.64 4.88 6.64
N LEU A 147 8.81 4.95 5.61
CA LEU A 147 7.95 6.10 5.34
C LEU A 147 6.53 5.77 5.80
N ASP A 148 5.98 6.61 6.62
CA ASP A 148 4.58 6.55 7.07
C ASP A 148 3.96 7.89 6.73
N SER A 149 3.29 7.94 5.58
CA SER A 149 2.56 9.10 5.12
C SER A 149 1.08 8.81 5.21
N TYR A 150 0.36 9.64 5.91
CA TYR A 150 -1.09 9.64 5.86
C TYR A 150 -1.58 11.05 5.58
N ASP A 151 -2.76 11.11 5.03
CA ASP A 151 -3.33 12.30 4.52
C ASP A 151 -4.68 12.55 5.18
N ASP A 152 -4.82 13.70 5.77
CA ASP A 152 -6.08 14.17 6.35
C ASP A 152 -7.00 14.78 5.27
N GLU A 153 -6.49 15.04 4.05
CA GLU A 153 -7.22 15.74 3.00
C GLU A 153 -7.23 15.04 1.62
N GLY A 154 -6.72 13.81 1.51
CA GLY A 154 -6.77 13.02 0.27
C GLY A 154 -5.71 13.33 -0.78
N ASP A 155 -4.56 13.87 -0.38
CA ASP A 155 -3.43 14.17 -1.28
C ASP A 155 -2.54 12.95 -1.60
N SER A 156 -2.83 11.77 -1.05
CA SER A 156 -2.11 10.55 -1.41
C SER A 156 -2.41 10.16 -2.85
N GLN A 157 -1.44 10.36 -3.73
CA GLN A 157 -1.56 10.00 -5.13
C GLN A 157 -0.97 8.63 -5.40
N GLY A 158 -1.82 7.69 -5.74
CA GLY A 158 -1.43 6.36 -6.16
C GLY A 158 -2.61 5.62 -6.77
N ARG A 159 -2.33 4.62 -7.60
CA ARG A 159 -3.39 3.82 -8.24
C ARG A 159 -4.23 3.00 -7.26
N ALA A 160 -3.72 2.77 -6.06
CA ALA A 160 -4.39 1.99 -5.02
C ALA A 160 -5.06 2.86 -3.94
N THR A 161 -5.17 4.17 -4.16
CA THR A 161 -5.87 5.09 -3.25
C THR A 161 -7.26 5.44 -3.79
N ASN A 162 -8.18 5.83 -2.90
CA ASN A 162 -9.57 6.17 -3.24
C ASN A 162 -10.36 5.03 -3.92
N LEU A 163 -10.18 3.78 -3.44
CA LEU A 163 -10.89 2.61 -3.96
C LEU A 163 -12.28 2.42 -3.31
N ILE A 164 -12.55 3.05 -2.19
CA ILE A 164 -13.83 3.02 -1.47
C ILE A 164 -14.48 4.39 -1.31
#